data_e9e175ab36757c30ed1f8875ba5390f5
#
_entry.id   e9e175ab36757c30ed1f8875ba5390f5
#
_cell.length_a   1.000
_cell.length_b   1.000
_cell.length_c   1.000
_cell.angle_alpha   90.00
_cell.angle_beta   90.00
_cell.angle_gamma   90.00
#
_symmetry.space_group_name_H-M   'P 1'
#
loop_
_entity.id
_entity.type
_entity.pdbx_description
1 polymer ?
#
loop_
_entity_poly.entity_id
_entity_poly.type
_entity_poly.pdbx_seq_one_letter_code
_entity_poly.pdbx_strand_id
1 'polypeptide(L)'
;MKIKNILVSQPAPAVIEKSPYNELISKYHIRAQFHPFIKVEGVSLKEFRSQRIEILDHTAVIFTSRTTIDSFFRICEEARITVPEGMKYFCNTEAVALYLQKYIVYRKRKIFFADGTFANFMELLNKHKEENFLLTVSEPHKPEMPLAMEKHHLKFDKVVFARTVSADLSD
;
A
#
# COMPACT_ATOMS: atom_id res chain seq x y z
N MET A 1 -36.31 -7.53 -19.82
CA MET A 1 -36.20 -7.10 -18.42
C MET A 1 -35.48 -5.76 -18.34
N LYS A 2 -36.11 -4.79 -17.73
CA LYS A 2 -35.50 -3.46 -17.58
C LYS A 2 -34.71 -3.40 -16.28
N ILE A 3 -33.43 -3.07 -16.37
CA ILE A 3 -32.59 -2.80 -15.22
C ILE A 3 -32.81 -1.33 -14.83
N LYS A 4 -33.29 -1.08 -13.62
CA LYS A 4 -33.54 0.27 -13.12
C LYS A 4 -32.43 0.82 -12.23
N ASN A 5 -31.76 -0.06 -11.50
CA ASN A 5 -30.67 0.30 -10.60
C ASN A 5 -29.48 -0.64 -10.80
N ILE A 6 -28.28 -0.08 -10.68
CA ILE A 6 -27.04 -0.86 -10.64
C ILE A 6 -26.26 -0.48 -9.39
N LEU A 7 -25.58 -1.47 -8.80
CA LEU A 7 -24.72 -1.26 -7.65
C LEU A 7 -23.27 -1.36 -8.10
N VAL A 8 -22.48 -0.32 -7.85
CA VAL A 8 -21.07 -0.28 -8.18
C VAL A 8 -20.25 -0.39 -6.90
N SER A 9 -19.42 -1.41 -6.78
CA SER A 9 -18.63 -1.69 -5.57
C SER A 9 -17.31 -0.90 -5.51
N GLN A 10 -17.36 0.34 -5.94
CA GLN A 10 -16.23 1.28 -5.90
C GLN A 10 -16.75 2.68 -5.55
N PRO A 11 -15.88 3.59 -5.06
CA PRO A 11 -16.30 4.96 -4.77
C PRO A 11 -16.85 5.66 -6.00
N ALA A 12 -17.80 6.57 -5.79
CA ALA A 12 -18.34 7.38 -6.88
C ALA A 12 -17.23 8.24 -7.50
N PRO A 13 -17.19 8.38 -8.84
CA PRO A 13 -16.22 9.26 -9.49
C PRO A 13 -16.49 10.72 -9.15
N ALA A 14 -15.45 11.54 -9.16
CA ALA A 14 -15.54 12.96 -8.83
C ALA A 14 -16.47 13.72 -9.79
N VAL A 15 -16.48 13.31 -11.07
CA VAL A 15 -17.37 13.88 -12.08
C VAL A 15 -18.08 12.73 -12.80
N ILE A 16 -19.37 12.56 -12.51
CA ILE A 16 -20.17 11.46 -13.06
C ILE A 16 -20.27 11.54 -14.59
N GLU A 17 -20.35 12.71 -15.15
CA GLU A 17 -20.44 12.91 -16.60
C GLU A 17 -19.21 12.34 -17.36
N LYS A 18 -18.09 12.26 -16.68
CA LYS A 18 -16.85 11.68 -17.24
C LYS A 18 -16.68 10.20 -16.92
N SER A 19 -17.62 9.62 -16.20
CA SER A 19 -17.61 8.21 -15.84
C SER A 19 -18.05 7.34 -17.00
N PRO A 20 -17.49 6.13 -17.19
CA PRO A 20 -18.00 5.18 -18.19
C PRO A 20 -19.44 4.75 -17.90
N TYR A 21 -19.94 4.97 -16.67
CA TYR A 21 -21.32 4.64 -16.31
C TYR A 21 -22.33 5.68 -16.78
N ASN A 22 -21.90 6.89 -17.14
CA ASN A 22 -22.79 7.96 -17.56
C ASN A 22 -23.61 7.59 -18.80
N GLU A 23 -23.00 6.92 -19.75
CA GLU A 23 -23.68 6.46 -20.95
C GLU A 23 -24.83 5.50 -20.64
N LEU A 24 -24.61 4.56 -19.71
CA LEU A 24 -25.65 3.63 -19.26
C LEU A 24 -26.77 4.36 -18.53
N ILE A 25 -26.42 5.33 -17.68
CA ILE A 25 -27.38 6.10 -16.91
C ILE A 25 -28.28 6.93 -17.85
N SER A 26 -27.69 7.60 -18.83
CA SER A 26 -28.42 8.45 -19.78
C SER A 26 -29.25 7.64 -20.76
N LYS A 27 -28.68 6.57 -21.33
CA LYS A 27 -29.31 5.78 -22.37
C LYS A 27 -30.48 4.93 -21.87
N TYR A 28 -30.37 4.39 -20.68
CA TYR A 28 -31.35 3.44 -20.15
C TYR A 28 -32.13 3.98 -18.96
N HIS A 29 -31.93 5.24 -18.59
CA HIS A 29 -32.55 5.85 -17.41
C HIS A 29 -32.32 5.00 -16.14
N ILE A 30 -31.09 4.45 -16.00
CA ILE A 30 -30.68 3.64 -14.87
C ILE A 30 -30.12 4.55 -13.80
N ARG A 31 -30.49 4.29 -12.56
CA ARG A 31 -29.91 4.97 -11.40
C ARG A 31 -28.71 4.15 -10.91
N ALA A 32 -27.52 4.76 -10.94
CA ALA A 32 -26.33 4.14 -10.39
C ALA A 32 -26.13 4.51 -8.93
N GLN A 33 -25.84 3.52 -8.10
CA GLN A 33 -25.50 3.70 -6.69
C GLN A 33 -24.07 3.26 -6.47
N PHE A 34 -23.23 4.15 -5.92
CA PHE A 34 -21.83 3.88 -5.66
C PHE A 34 -21.63 3.58 -4.17
N HIS A 35 -21.41 2.32 -3.83
CA HIS A 35 -21.13 1.87 -2.48
C HIS A 35 -19.78 1.16 -2.46
N PRO A 36 -18.77 1.76 -1.84
CA PRO A 36 -17.48 1.06 -1.70
C PRO A 36 -17.62 -0.06 -0.66
N PHE A 37 -17.70 -1.30 -1.12
CA PHE A 37 -17.77 -2.47 -0.23
C PHE A 37 -16.49 -2.66 0.57
N ILE A 38 -15.36 -2.21 0.01
CA ILE A 38 -14.03 -2.38 0.58
C ILE A 38 -13.30 -1.05 0.54
N LYS A 39 -12.69 -0.68 1.65
CA LYS A 39 -11.77 0.46 1.70
C LYS A 39 -10.51 0.08 2.43
N VAL A 40 -9.41 0.77 2.15
CA VAL A 40 -8.12 0.55 2.80
C VAL A 40 -7.87 1.68 3.78
N GLU A 41 -7.58 1.34 5.02
CA GLU A 41 -7.28 2.29 6.09
C GLU A 41 -5.88 2.07 6.63
N GLY A 42 -5.22 3.15 7.04
CA GLY A 42 -3.97 3.05 7.79
C GLY A 42 -4.24 2.56 9.21
N VAL A 43 -3.28 1.84 9.80
CA VAL A 43 -3.38 1.41 11.19
C VAL A 43 -3.13 2.58 12.13
N SER A 44 -3.69 2.52 13.34
CA SER A 44 -3.43 3.52 14.37
C SER A 44 -2.05 3.31 15.01
N LEU A 45 -1.54 4.34 15.69
CA LEU A 45 -0.29 4.24 16.43
C LEU A 45 -0.36 3.13 17.49
N LYS A 46 -1.52 2.97 18.15
CA LYS A 46 -1.75 1.92 19.14
C LYS A 46 -1.61 0.53 18.51
N GLU A 47 -2.21 0.32 17.34
CA GLU A 47 -2.12 -0.94 16.61
C GLU A 47 -0.69 -1.21 16.16
N PHE A 48 0.02 -0.20 15.70
CA PHE A 48 1.42 -0.33 15.34
C PHE A 48 2.26 -0.75 16.55
N ARG A 49 2.11 -0.07 17.69
CA ARG A 49 2.86 -0.39 18.91
C ARG A 49 2.56 -1.79 19.45
N SER A 50 1.35 -2.29 19.23
CA SER A 50 0.98 -3.65 19.65
C SER A 50 1.76 -4.73 18.91
N GLN A 51 2.28 -4.44 17.73
CA GLN A 51 3.07 -5.38 16.93
C GLN A 51 4.52 -5.52 17.42
N ARG A 52 4.96 -4.61 18.30
CA ARG A 52 6.31 -4.62 18.92
C ARG A 52 7.45 -4.64 17.91
N ILE A 53 7.33 -3.90 16.83
CA ILE A 53 8.34 -3.76 15.80
C ILE A 53 9.03 -2.41 15.96
N GLU A 54 10.37 -2.42 15.99
CA GLU A 54 11.19 -1.21 16.05
C GLU A 54 11.65 -0.81 14.65
N ILE A 55 11.15 0.30 14.14
CA ILE A 55 11.50 0.79 12.80
C ILE A 55 13.00 1.03 12.68
N LEU A 56 13.61 1.61 13.72
CA LEU A 56 15.02 2.00 13.69
C LEU A 56 16.01 0.83 13.75
N ASP A 57 15.53 -0.38 14.04
CA ASP A 57 16.36 -1.58 13.99
C ASP A 57 16.57 -2.09 12.56
N HIS A 58 15.94 -1.46 11.59
CA HIS A 58 15.98 -1.86 10.19
C HIS A 58 16.81 -0.88 9.37
N THR A 59 17.43 -1.38 8.30
CA THR A 59 18.25 -0.58 7.39
C THR A 59 17.52 -0.25 6.09
N ALA A 60 16.44 -0.97 5.79
CA ALA A 60 15.67 -0.80 4.57
C ALA A 60 14.19 -1.06 4.82
N VAL A 61 13.34 -0.36 4.10
CA VAL A 61 11.88 -0.52 4.17
C VAL A 61 11.36 -0.93 2.80
N ILE A 62 10.47 -1.93 2.77
CA ILE A 62 9.84 -2.40 1.54
C ILE A 62 8.43 -1.85 1.47
N PHE A 63 8.12 -1.16 0.36
CA PHE A 63 6.80 -0.61 0.10
C PHE A 63 6.23 -1.20 -1.19
N THR A 64 4.98 -1.63 -1.13
CA THR A 64 4.26 -2.16 -2.30
C THR A 64 2.97 -1.39 -2.59
N SER A 65 2.67 -0.36 -1.80
CA SER A 65 1.48 0.47 -2.01
C SER A 65 1.69 1.88 -1.45
N ARG A 66 0.92 2.82 -1.99
CA ARG A 66 0.93 4.20 -1.49
C ARG A 66 0.33 4.30 -0.09
N THR A 67 -0.67 3.48 0.20
CA THR A 67 -1.32 3.47 1.52
C THR A 67 -0.34 3.11 2.63
N THR A 68 0.52 2.11 2.41
CA THR A 68 1.53 1.74 3.41
C THR A 68 2.58 2.83 3.57
N ILE A 69 2.92 3.56 2.50
CA ILE A 69 3.82 4.72 2.58
C ILE A 69 3.22 5.80 3.47
N ASP A 70 1.98 6.20 3.20
CA ASP A 70 1.28 7.21 3.98
C ASP A 70 1.22 6.83 5.46
N SER A 71 0.86 5.58 5.74
CA SER A 71 0.77 5.07 7.10
C SER A 71 2.13 5.05 7.80
N PHE A 72 3.17 4.62 7.10
CA PHE A 72 4.52 4.55 7.64
C PHE A 72 4.99 5.93 8.13
N PHE A 73 4.90 6.94 7.26
CA PHE A 73 5.35 8.29 7.63
C PHE A 73 4.45 8.95 8.66
N ARG A 74 3.14 8.70 8.62
CA ARG A 74 2.21 9.17 9.64
C ARG A 74 2.56 8.58 11.02
N ILE A 75 2.79 7.28 11.09
CA ILE A 75 3.18 6.59 12.33
C ILE A 75 4.52 7.11 12.84
N CYS A 76 5.50 7.31 11.96
CA CYS A 76 6.78 7.88 12.35
C CYS A 76 6.62 9.26 12.98
N GLU A 77 5.77 10.11 12.40
CA GLU A 77 5.49 11.43 12.94
C GLU A 77 4.79 11.35 14.30
N GLU A 78 3.74 10.55 14.41
CA GLU A 78 2.99 10.37 15.67
C GLU A 78 3.85 9.77 16.78
N ALA A 79 4.72 8.84 16.43
CA ALA A 79 5.62 8.19 17.41
C ALA A 79 6.90 8.99 17.65
N ARG A 80 7.08 10.14 16.98
CA ARG A 80 8.28 10.98 17.06
C ARG A 80 9.55 10.22 16.66
N ILE A 81 9.44 9.37 15.66
CA ILE A 81 10.57 8.63 15.10
C ILE A 81 11.12 9.42 13.92
N THR A 82 12.42 9.73 13.98
CA THR A 82 13.12 10.36 12.86
C THR A 82 13.75 9.26 12.02
N VAL A 83 13.30 9.13 10.76
CA VAL A 83 13.85 8.13 9.85
C VAL A 83 15.28 8.56 9.48
N PRO A 84 16.28 7.68 9.67
CA PRO A 84 17.67 8.03 9.34
C PRO A 84 17.85 8.33 7.86
N GLU A 85 18.76 9.25 7.53
CA GLU A 85 19.09 9.57 6.14
C GLU A 85 19.67 8.37 5.39
N GLY A 86 20.28 7.43 6.10
CA GLY A 86 20.82 6.20 5.51
C GLY A 86 19.79 5.12 5.22
N MET A 87 18.54 5.32 5.63
CA MET A 87 17.48 4.34 5.37
C MET A 87 17.27 4.17 3.87
N LYS A 88 17.25 2.91 3.42
CA LYS A 88 16.99 2.56 2.02
C LYS A 88 15.54 2.18 1.84
N TYR A 89 15.02 2.36 0.63
CA TYR A 89 13.64 2.08 0.31
C TYR A 89 13.58 1.18 -0.92
N PHE A 90 12.82 0.09 -0.84
CA PHE A 90 12.63 -0.87 -1.90
C PHE A 90 11.17 -0.91 -2.28
N CYS A 91 10.87 -0.60 -3.53
CA CYS A 91 9.51 -0.49 -4.03
C CYS A 91 9.30 -1.48 -5.18
N ASN A 92 8.10 -2.03 -5.28
CA ASN A 92 7.80 -2.99 -6.34
C ASN A 92 7.63 -2.32 -7.72
N THR A 93 7.30 -1.02 -7.76
CA THR A 93 7.14 -0.27 -9.00
C THR A 93 7.78 1.10 -8.89
N GLU A 94 8.07 1.71 -10.05
CA GLU A 94 8.56 3.09 -10.11
C GLU A 94 7.53 4.07 -9.56
N ALA A 95 6.24 3.86 -9.84
CA ALA A 95 5.18 4.72 -9.35
C ALA A 95 5.15 4.80 -7.83
N VAL A 96 5.33 3.67 -7.14
CA VAL A 96 5.41 3.64 -5.68
C VAL A 96 6.67 4.36 -5.20
N ALA A 97 7.80 4.13 -5.88
CA ALA A 97 9.05 4.81 -5.53
C ALA A 97 8.94 6.33 -5.68
N LEU A 98 8.34 6.81 -6.75
CA LEU A 98 8.15 8.25 -6.97
C LEU A 98 7.21 8.88 -5.93
N TYR A 99 6.26 8.11 -5.42
CA TYR A 99 5.35 8.59 -4.38
C TYR A 99 6.08 8.96 -3.08
N LEU A 100 7.25 8.37 -2.83
CA LEU A 100 8.08 8.72 -1.67
C LEU A 100 8.50 10.19 -1.65
N GLN A 101 8.51 10.87 -2.80
CA GLN A 101 8.84 12.29 -2.89
C GLN A 101 7.89 13.17 -2.07
N LYS A 102 6.72 12.69 -1.75
CA LYS A 102 5.78 13.39 -0.87
C LYS A 102 6.34 13.60 0.53
N TYR A 103 7.22 12.71 0.97
CA TYR A 103 7.73 12.68 2.35
C TYR A 103 9.23 12.92 2.46
N ILE A 104 10.01 12.51 1.45
CA ILE A 104 11.48 12.60 1.48
C ILE A 104 12.04 13.14 0.17
N VAL A 105 13.29 13.58 0.21
CA VAL A 105 14.02 13.95 -1.00
C VAL A 105 14.39 12.67 -1.76
N TYR A 106 14.02 12.60 -3.04
CA TYR A 106 14.31 11.43 -3.87
C TYR A 106 15.80 11.35 -4.16
N ARG A 107 16.45 10.26 -3.76
CA ARG A 107 17.86 10.00 -4.02
C ARG A 107 18.02 8.60 -4.59
N LYS A 108 18.52 8.49 -5.82
CA LYS A 108 18.68 7.22 -6.54
C LYS A 108 19.49 6.18 -5.77
N ARG A 109 20.46 6.61 -4.98
CA ARG A 109 21.30 5.68 -4.19
C ARG A 109 20.59 5.03 -3.01
N LYS A 110 19.42 5.53 -2.64
CA LYS A 110 18.64 5.04 -1.48
C LYS A 110 17.32 4.44 -1.87
N ILE A 111 16.83 4.73 -3.07
CA ILE A 111 15.50 4.31 -3.51
C ILE A 111 15.66 3.37 -4.70
N PHE A 112 15.21 2.15 -4.51
CA PHE A 112 15.29 1.07 -5.48
C PHE A 112 13.89 0.64 -5.88
N PHE A 113 13.67 0.31 -7.14
CA PHE A 113 12.38 -0.18 -7.58
C PHE A 113 12.54 -1.23 -8.69
N ALA A 114 11.51 -2.06 -8.84
CA ALA A 114 11.41 -3.06 -9.88
C ALA A 114 10.32 -2.67 -10.89
N ASP A 115 10.01 -3.55 -11.80
CA ASP A 115 9.06 -3.30 -12.88
C ASP A 115 7.61 -3.73 -12.58
N GLY A 116 7.32 -4.07 -11.32
CA GLY A 116 6.01 -4.54 -10.89
C GLY A 116 5.87 -6.06 -10.88
N THR A 117 6.79 -6.80 -11.48
CA THR A 117 6.77 -8.27 -11.42
C THR A 117 7.37 -8.76 -10.12
N PHE A 118 6.76 -9.79 -9.57
CA PHE A 118 7.22 -10.40 -8.32
C PHE A 118 8.64 -10.95 -8.45
N ALA A 119 8.93 -11.65 -9.55
CA ALA A 119 10.24 -12.25 -9.78
C ALA A 119 11.37 -11.21 -9.79
N ASN A 120 11.16 -10.09 -10.50
CA ASN A 120 12.17 -9.04 -10.59
C ASN A 120 12.33 -8.29 -9.28
N PHE A 121 11.26 -8.14 -8.52
CA PHE A 121 11.35 -7.54 -7.19
C PHE A 121 12.16 -8.43 -6.24
N MET A 122 11.91 -9.72 -6.25
CA MET A 122 12.69 -10.66 -5.43
C MET A 122 14.16 -10.68 -5.83
N GLU A 123 14.47 -10.60 -7.13
CA GLU A 123 15.83 -10.48 -7.61
C GLU A 123 16.52 -9.23 -7.06
N LEU A 124 15.81 -8.10 -7.08
CA LEU A 124 16.31 -6.85 -6.51
C LEU A 124 16.63 -7.00 -5.03
N LEU A 125 15.73 -7.59 -4.24
CA LEU A 125 15.96 -7.80 -2.82
C LEU A 125 17.14 -8.76 -2.57
N ASN A 126 17.30 -9.78 -3.39
CA ASN A 126 18.40 -10.72 -3.28
C ASN A 126 19.77 -10.09 -3.52
N LYS A 127 19.83 -9.02 -4.30
CA LYS A 127 21.07 -8.25 -4.51
C LYS A 127 21.47 -7.44 -3.27
N HIS A 128 20.58 -7.32 -2.28
CA HIS A 128 20.77 -6.53 -1.07
C HIS A 128 20.54 -7.36 0.19
N LYS A 129 21.04 -8.60 0.20
CA LYS A 129 20.86 -9.55 1.34
C LYS A 129 21.43 -9.06 2.65
N GLU A 130 22.38 -8.14 2.60
CA GLU A 130 23.03 -7.57 3.78
C GLU A 130 22.09 -6.62 4.56
N GLU A 131 21.00 -6.19 3.95
CA GLU A 131 20.06 -5.29 4.59
C GLU A 131 19.15 -6.03 5.58
N ASN A 132 18.73 -5.31 6.61
CA ASN A 132 17.67 -5.77 7.51
C ASN A 132 16.39 -5.09 7.09
N PHE A 133 15.49 -5.82 6.44
CA PHE A 133 14.30 -5.27 5.82
C PHE A 133 13.13 -5.13 6.79
N LEU A 134 12.40 -4.04 6.68
CA LEU A 134 11.09 -3.88 7.28
C LEU A 134 10.06 -4.06 6.16
N LEU A 135 9.36 -5.19 6.15
CA LEU A 135 8.33 -5.47 5.16
C LEU A 135 7.00 -4.88 5.60
N THR A 136 6.56 -3.84 4.91
CA THR A 136 5.26 -3.23 5.18
C THR A 136 4.17 -3.96 4.41
N VAL A 137 3.09 -4.30 5.10
CA VAL A 137 1.98 -5.05 4.50
C VAL A 137 0.64 -4.43 4.84
N SER A 138 -0.36 -4.76 4.03
CA SER A 138 -1.77 -4.49 4.30
C SER A 138 -2.43 -5.81 4.69
N GLU A 139 -3.41 -5.77 5.58
CA GLU A 139 -4.19 -6.96 5.91
C GLU A 139 -5.57 -6.92 5.25
N PRO A 140 -6.05 -8.02 4.67
CA PRO A 140 -5.32 -9.26 4.43
C PRO A 140 -4.28 -9.09 3.32
N HIS A 141 -3.20 -9.88 3.35
CA HIS A 141 -2.18 -9.88 2.33
C HIS A 141 -1.84 -11.31 1.90
N LYS A 142 -1.30 -11.44 0.68
CA LYS A 142 -0.86 -12.74 0.19
C LYS A 142 0.44 -13.14 0.90
N PRO A 143 0.59 -14.40 1.34
CA PRO A 143 1.80 -14.85 2.02
C PRO A 143 3.00 -15.05 1.08
N GLU A 144 2.82 -14.81 -0.21
CA GLU A 144 3.83 -15.02 -1.25
C GLU A 144 5.15 -14.29 -0.96
N MET A 145 5.06 -13.01 -0.59
CA MET A 145 6.23 -12.18 -0.31
C MET A 145 7.01 -12.65 0.92
N PRO A 146 6.39 -12.80 2.10
CA PRO A 146 7.10 -13.30 3.27
C PRO A 146 7.71 -14.69 3.05
N LEU A 147 6.98 -15.59 2.43
CA LEU A 147 7.47 -16.94 2.15
C LEU A 147 8.69 -16.94 1.22
N ALA A 148 8.64 -16.11 0.17
CA ALA A 148 9.78 -15.99 -0.74
C ALA A 148 10.99 -15.38 -0.06
N MET A 149 10.82 -14.38 0.80
CA MET A 149 11.90 -13.77 1.55
C MET A 149 12.55 -14.78 2.51
N GLU A 150 11.75 -15.60 3.18
CA GLU A 150 12.25 -16.69 4.04
C GLU A 150 13.03 -17.72 3.23
N LYS A 151 12.50 -18.10 2.07
CA LYS A 151 13.15 -19.07 1.17
C LYS A 151 14.53 -18.58 0.71
N HIS A 152 14.67 -17.28 0.48
CA HIS A 152 15.93 -16.67 0.05
C HIS A 152 16.84 -16.26 1.23
N HIS A 153 16.44 -16.58 2.45
CA HIS A 153 17.20 -16.27 3.68
C HIS A 153 17.44 -14.77 3.87
N LEU A 154 16.49 -13.95 3.48
CA LEU A 154 16.54 -12.50 3.72
C LEU A 154 16.17 -12.20 5.17
N LYS A 155 16.86 -11.22 5.76
CA LYS A 155 16.55 -10.75 7.12
C LYS A 155 15.41 -9.74 7.03
N PHE A 156 14.30 -10.01 7.68
CA PHE A 156 13.18 -9.08 7.67
C PHE A 156 12.24 -9.28 8.84
N ASP A 157 11.52 -8.21 9.16
CA ASP A 157 10.35 -8.24 10.04
C ASP A 157 9.16 -7.73 9.24
N LYS A 158 8.01 -8.35 9.46
CA LYS A 158 6.76 -7.96 8.81
C LYS A 158 5.96 -7.07 9.75
N VAL A 159 5.47 -5.94 9.23
CA VAL A 159 4.64 -5.02 10.00
C VAL A 159 3.42 -4.62 9.20
N VAL A 160 2.25 -4.60 9.84
CA VAL A 160 1.00 -4.18 9.22
C VAL A 160 0.86 -2.67 9.37
N PHE A 161 0.81 -1.96 8.26
CA PHE A 161 0.60 -0.51 8.23
C PHE A 161 -0.76 -0.10 7.66
N ALA A 162 -1.46 -1.01 7.03
CA ALA A 162 -2.79 -0.73 6.48
C ALA A 162 -3.65 -1.98 6.58
N ARG A 163 -4.96 -1.80 6.52
CA ARG A 163 -5.89 -2.93 6.48
C ARG A 163 -7.05 -2.60 5.58
N THR A 164 -7.58 -3.65 4.97
CA THR A 164 -8.80 -3.57 4.18
C THR A 164 -9.97 -3.83 5.11
N VAL A 165 -10.94 -2.93 5.11
CA VAL A 165 -12.15 -3.04 5.92
C VAL A 165 -13.38 -3.00 5.02
N SER A 166 -14.44 -3.67 5.45
CA SER A 166 -15.72 -3.60 4.75
C SER A 166 -16.36 -2.25 5.00
N ALA A 167 -16.84 -1.61 3.94
CA ALA A 167 -17.61 -0.39 4.07
C ALA A 167 -18.98 -0.70 4.64
N ASP A 168 -19.49 0.17 5.49
CA ASP A 168 -20.84 0.07 6.02
C ASP A 168 -21.85 0.37 4.90
N LEU A 169 -22.75 -0.55 4.66
CA LEU A 169 -23.80 -0.41 3.65
C LEU A 169 -25.16 -0.07 4.25
N SER A 170 -25.25 0.06 5.58
CA SER A 170 -26.47 0.48 6.26
C SER A 170 -26.60 1.99 6.25
N ASP A 171 -27.58 2.49 5.54
CA ASP A 171 -27.96 3.91 5.52
C ASP A 171 -29.36 4.10 6.13
#